data_678ca779feb2e693b6fe1fad8fad01f3
#
_entry.id   678ca779feb2e693b6fe1fad8fad01f3
#
_cell.length_a   1.000
_cell.length_b   1.000
_cell.length_c   1.000
_cell.angle_alpha   90.00
_cell.angle_beta   90.00
_cell.angle_gamma   90.00
#
_symmetry.space_group_name_H-M   'P 1'
#
loop_
_entity.id
_entity.type
_entity.pdbx_description
1 polymer ?
#
loop_
_entity_poly.entity_id
_entity_poly.type
_entity_poly.pdbx_seq_one_letter_code
_entity_poly.pdbx_strand_id
1 'polypeptide(L)'
;NEKEKIFCIRYCDSSDHCDGWNNGSRIFDDVRMNLERKKEETMKKKIIIAVAVIVILAAGGTFYLNHKVSSAVKDGKIIKGVSCEGISIGGMTRSEAKDAIESHMKEIHQEKITLYVDDERSSAKIEDLGAFAEADKTVEEAYALGRSGSIFTKYSDVKEKKHKLPVYRKYDKAKFEKNVKKATKKIVSEPRNASVKR
;
A
#
# COMPACT_ATOMS: atom_id res chain seq x y z
N ASN A 1 -23.83 48.84 29.98
CA ASN A 1 -23.70 47.94 31.10
C ASN A 1 -23.68 48.69 32.41
N GLU A 2 -24.47 48.25 33.41
CA GLU A 2 -24.69 48.94 34.68
C GLU A 2 -23.43 49.31 35.46
N LYS A 3 -22.33 48.58 35.30
CA LYS A 3 -21.05 48.86 35.97
C LYS A 3 -20.31 50.09 35.38
N GLU A 4 -20.56 50.45 34.16
CA GLU A 4 -19.99 51.67 33.54
C GLU A 4 -20.73 52.94 33.94
N LYS A 5 -22.03 52.83 34.20
CA LYS A 5 -22.84 53.96 34.70
C LYS A 5 -22.47 54.36 36.13
N ILE A 6 -22.07 53.41 36.97
CA ILE A 6 -21.75 53.68 38.39
C ILE A 6 -20.41 54.42 38.54
N PHE A 7 -19.47 54.28 37.61
CA PHE A 7 -18.19 54.94 37.66
C PHE A 7 -18.29 56.42 37.25
N CYS A 8 -19.21 56.76 36.33
CA CYS A 8 -19.44 58.14 35.90
C CYS A 8 -20.14 59.05 36.97
N ILE A 9 -20.99 58.48 37.86
CA ILE A 9 -21.78 59.24 38.85
C ILE A 9 -20.94 59.70 40.03
N ARG A 10 -19.75 59.13 40.24
CA ARG A 10 -18.93 59.42 41.43
C ARG A 10 -17.89 60.54 41.24
N TYR A 11 -17.75 61.09 40.02
CA TYR A 11 -16.70 62.08 39.71
C TYR A 11 -17.19 63.41 39.11
N CYS A 12 -18.51 63.63 38.95
CA CYS A 12 -19.08 64.85 38.47
C CYS A 12 -19.87 65.47 39.58
N ASP A 13 -19.21 66.13 40.54
CA ASP A 13 -19.80 67.14 41.38
C ASP A 13 -19.15 68.51 41.03
N SER A 14 -20.04 69.48 40.68
CA SER A 14 -19.81 70.87 40.31
C SER A 14 -19.38 71.21 38.88
N SER A 15 -20.38 71.75 38.17
CA SER A 15 -20.37 72.89 37.20
C SER A 15 -19.05 73.12 36.41
N ASP A 16 -19.28 73.16 35.09
CA ASP A 16 -18.40 73.72 34.06
C ASP A 16 -17.19 72.92 33.64
N HIS A 17 -17.37 72.10 32.65
CA HIS A 17 -16.54 71.74 31.54
C HIS A 17 -16.74 70.29 31.12
N CYS A 18 -17.73 70.00 30.25
CA CYS A 18 -17.97 68.70 29.69
C CYS A 18 -17.11 68.38 28.44
N ASP A 19 -16.00 69.07 28.25
CA ASP A 19 -15.07 68.77 27.12
C ASP A 19 -14.17 67.57 27.35
N GLY A 20 -14.17 67.01 28.58
CA GLY A 20 -13.36 65.81 28.89
C GLY A 20 -13.99 64.50 28.43
N TRP A 21 -15.28 64.46 28.06
CA TRP A 21 -15.97 63.20 27.75
C TRP A 21 -15.62 62.61 26.39
N ASN A 22 -15.28 63.48 25.43
CA ASN A 22 -14.85 63.05 24.11
C ASN A 22 -13.42 62.44 24.10
N ASN A 23 -12.59 62.79 25.09
CA ASN A 23 -11.24 62.21 25.22
C ASN A 23 -11.22 60.89 25.99
N GLY A 24 -12.14 60.72 26.97
CA GLY A 24 -12.23 59.49 27.74
C GLY A 24 -12.69 58.29 26.87
N SER A 25 -13.70 58.49 26.01
CA SER A 25 -14.17 57.45 25.10
C SER A 25 -13.12 57.02 24.10
N ARG A 26 -12.32 57.95 23.54
CA ARG A 26 -11.21 57.65 22.62
C ARG A 26 -10.13 56.84 23.29
N ILE A 27 -9.77 57.15 24.53
CA ILE A 27 -8.74 56.39 25.27
C ILE A 27 -9.23 54.95 25.56
N PHE A 28 -10.48 54.76 25.91
CA PHE A 28 -11.06 53.42 26.11
C PHE A 28 -11.12 52.61 24.81
N ASP A 29 -11.49 53.23 23.70
CA ASP A 29 -11.52 52.61 22.38
C ASP A 29 -10.09 52.20 21.90
N ASP A 30 -9.11 53.09 22.12
CA ASP A 30 -7.70 52.82 21.80
C ASP A 30 -7.14 51.67 22.65
N VAL A 31 -7.42 51.61 23.92
CA VAL A 31 -7.01 50.54 24.83
C VAL A 31 -7.69 49.22 24.41
N ARG A 32 -9.00 49.28 24.06
CA ARG A 32 -9.72 48.12 23.61
C ARG A 32 -9.17 47.58 22.29
N MET A 33 -8.94 48.43 21.29
CA MET A 33 -8.32 48.06 20.01
C MET A 33 -6.93 47.51 20.19
N ASN A 34 -6.12 48.07 21.09
CA ASN A 34 -4.78 47.56 21.37
C ASN A 34 -4.83 46.17 22.05
N LEU A 35 -5.79 45.94 22.95
CA LEU A 35 -5.99 44.61 23.56
C LEU A 35 -6.46 43.58 22.55
N GLU A 36 -7.36 43.96 21.66
CA GLU A 36 -7.83 43.07 20.59
C GLU A 36 -6.72 42.76 19.60
N ARG A 37 -5.93 43.75 19.17
CA ARG A 37 -4.74 43.57 18.32
C ARG A 37 -3.71 42.65 18.97
N LYS A 38 -3.43 42.84 20.27
CA LYS A 38 -2.50 41.99 21.02
C LYS A 38 -3.02 40.55 21.17
N LYS A 39 -4.34 40.35 21.32
CA LYS A 39 -4.96 39.03 21.29
C LYS A 39 -4.81 38.36 19.91
N GLU A 40 -5.05 39.10 18.85
CA GLU A 40 -4.95 38.62 17.48
C GLU A 40 -3.49 38.22 17.14
N GLU A 41 -2.51 39.04 17.53
CA GLU A 41 -1.09 38.70 17.36
C GLU A 41 -0.68 37.44 18.15
N THR A 42 -1.16 37.31 19.39
CA THR A 42 -0.88 36.12 20.19
C THR A 42 -1.53 34.86 19.61
N MET A 43 -2.73 34.96 19.04
CA MET A 43 -3.39 33.87 18.35
C MET A 43 -2.64 33.47 17.06
N LYS A 44 -2.21 34.45 16.26
CA LYS A 44 -1.39 34.22 15.05
C LYS A 44 -0.07 33.51 15.41
N LYS A 45 0.62 33.94 16.45
CA LYS A 45 1.83 33.28 16.94
C LYS A 45 1.58 31.85 17.38
N LYS A 46 0.51 31.57 18.11
CA LYS A 46 0.12 30.21 18.52
C LYS A 46 -0.19 29.30 17.32
N ILE A 47 -0.88 29.82 16.30
CA ILE A 47 -1.17 29.09 15.08
C ILE A 47 0.13 28.77 14.33
N ILE A 48 1.06 29.72 14.19
CA ILE A 48 2.35 29.51 13.52
C ILE A 48 3.14 28.42 14.25
N ILE A 49 3.21 28.47 15.58
CA ILE A 49 3.88 27.46 16.39
C ILE A 49 3.24 26.08 16.19
N ALA A 50 1.92 25.98 16.21
CA ALA A 50 1.20 24.74 16.00
C ALA A 50 1.49 24.15 14.61
N VAL A 51 1.48 24.97 13.57
CA VAL A 51 1.82 24.56 12.20
C VAL A 51 3.28 24.10 12.13
N ALA A 52 4.22 24.83 12.74
CA ALA A 52 5.62 24.45 12.77
C ALA A 52 5.83 23.07 13.46
N VAL A 53 5.15 22.83 14.58
CA VAL A 53 5.18 21.53 15.26
C VAL A 53 4.65 20.41 14.37
N ILE A 54 3.53 20.63 13.67
CA ILE A 54 2.96 19.64 12.75
C ILE A 54 3.95 19.32 11.62
N VAL A 55 4.60 20.33 11.04
CA VAL A 55 5.60 20.14 9.98
C VAL A 55 6.81 19.34 10.49
N ILE A 56 7.29 19.63 11.68
CA ILE A 56 8.42 18.91 12.30
C ILE A 56 8.04 17.43 12.54
N LEU A 57 6.84 17.17 13.06
CA LEU A 57 6.35 15.81 13.27
C LEU A 57 6.18 15.05 11.96
N ALA A 58 5.65 15.69 10.92
CA ALA A 58 5.53 15.11 9.59
C ALA A 58 6.89 14.77 8.98
N ALA A 59 7.86 15.70 9.05
CA ALA A 59 9.21 15.49 8.56
C ALA A 59 9.94 14.37 9.33
N GLY A 60 9.83 14.36 10.66
CA GLY A 60 10.41 13.31 11.50
C GLY A 60 9.77 11.95 11.24
N GLY A 61 8.46 11.91 11.06
CA GLY A 61 7.72 10.69 10.71
C GLY A 61 8.16 10.11 9.36
N THR A 62 8.23 10.93 8.32
CA THR A 62 8.67 10.48 6.98
C THR A 62 10.14 10.05 6.99
N PHE A 63 11.00 10.72 7.72
CA PHE A 63 12.40 10.33 7.89
C PHE A 63 12.52 8.94 8.55
N TYR A 64 11.77 8.72 9.64
CA TYR A 64 11.74 7.42 10.32
C TYR A 64 11.27 6.28 9.40
N LEU A 65 10.17 6.50 8.65
CA LEU A 65 9.65 5.52 7.71
C LEU A 65 10.67 5.20 6.61
N ASN A 66 11.30 6.22 6.02
CA ASN A 66 12.35 6.03 5.03
C ASN A 66 13.53 5.22 5.57
N HIS A 67 14.00 5.52 6.78
CA HIS A 67 15.10 4.79 7.41
C HIS A 67 14.75 3.30 7.58
N LYS A 68 13.55 2.98 8.04
CA LYS A 68 13.09 1.58 8.20
C LYS A 68 13.01 0.85 6.86
N VAL A 69 12.42 1.47 5.85
CA VAL A 69 12.32 0.89 4.50
C VAL A 69 13.71 0.68 3.89
N SER A 70 14.57 1.70 3.92
CA SER A 70 15.92 1.63 3.38
C SER A 70 16.75 0.52 4.03
N SER A 71 16.61 0.34 5.34
CA SER A 71 17.30 -0.74 6.06
C SER A 71 16.85 -2.14 5.62
N ALA A 72 15.56 -2.31 5.29
CA ALA A 72 15.01 -3.59 4.87
C ALA A 72 15.40 -3.98 3.43
N VAL A 73 15.65 -2.98 2.56
CA VAL A 73 15.94 -3.21 1.12
C VAL A 73 17.40 -2.97 0.75
N LYS A 74 18.26 -2.65 1.74
CA LYS A 74 19.64 -2.17 1.54
C LYS A 74 20.51 -3.15 0.75
N ASP A 75 20.37 -4.44 1.00
CA ASP A 75 21.27 -5.47 0.46
C ASP A 75 20.90 -5.94 -0.96
N GLY A 76 19.97 -5.27 -1.64
CA GLY A 76 19.51 -5.70 -2.96
C GLY A 76 18.79 -7.04 -2.97
N LYS A 77 18.37 -7.54 -1.81
CA LYS A 77 17.68 -8.80 -1.61
C LYS A 77 16.17 -8.58 -1.51
N ILE A 78 15.40 -9.62 -1.79
CA ILE A 78 13.95 -9.65 -1.56
C ILE A 78 13.70 -9.48 -0.05
N ILE A 79 12.69 -8.70 0.33
CA ILE A 79 12.35 -8.48 1.75
C ILE A 79 12.02 -9.81 2.43
N LYS A 80 12.30 -9.88 3.73
CA LYS A 80 12.03 -11.09 4.52
C LYS A 80 10.53 -11.40 4.59
N GLY A 81 10.20 -12.69 4.61
CA GLY A 81 8.81 -13.13 4.76
C GLY A 81 8.05 -13.31 3.44
N VAL A 82 8.71 -13.11 2.30
CA VAL A 82 8.12 -13.41 0.99
C VAL A 82 8.23 -14.90 0.69
N SER A 83 7.10 -15.49 0.27
CA SER A 83 7.01 -16.89 -0.14
C SER A 83 6.18 -17.02 -1.42
N CYS A 84 6.55 -17.97 -2.28
CA CYS A 84 5.84 -18.32 -3.51
C CYS A 84 5.49 -19.81 -3.46
N GLU A 85 4.19 -20.15 -3.50
CA GLU A 85 3.70 -21.54 -3.54
C GLU A 85 4.39 -22.50 -2.57
N GLY A 86 4.64 -22.04 -1.35
CA GLY A 86 5.23 -22.86 -0.27
C GLY A 86 6.75 -22.73 -0.12
N ILE A 87 7.47 -22.19 -1.09
CA ILE A 87 8.90 -21.89 -0.95
C ILE A 87 9.14 -20.49 -0.42
N SER A 88 10.10 -20.33 0.48
CA SER A 88 10.50 -19.04 1.01
C SER A 88 11.61 -18.45 0.13
N ILE A 89 11.34 -17.28 -0.47
CA ILE A 89 12.31 -16.53 -1.28
C ILE A 89 12.78 -15.24 -0.61
N GLY A 90 12.25 -14.95 0.58
CA GLY A 90 12.63 -13.76 1.38
C GLY A 90 14.09 -13.85 1.83
N GLY A 91 14.84 -12.75 1.62
CA GLY A 91 16.27 -12.67 1.92
C GLY A 91 17.19 -13.18 0.81
N MET A 92 16.65 -13.70 -0.28
CA MET A 92 17.40 -14.12 -1.47
C MET A 92 17.67 -12.94 -2.41
N THR A 93 18.71 -13.06 -3.21
CA THR A 93 18.92 -12.21 -4.39
C THR A 93 17.93 -12.58 -5.48
N ARG A 94 17.81 -11.76 -6.52
CA ARG A 94 16.95 -12.08 -7.68
C ARG A 94 17.32 -13.39 -8.35
N SER A 95 18.63 -13.66 -8.51
CA SER A 95 19.12 -14.90 -9.14
C SER A 95 18.79 -16.12 -8.29
N GLU A 96 19.12 -16.07 -6.99
CA GLU A 96 18.81 -17.17 -6.07
C GLU A 96 17.32 -17.49 -6.01
N ALA A 97 16.48 -16.45 -5.98
CA ALA A 97 15.04 -16.62 -5.97
C ALA A 97 14.51 -17.22 -7.28
N LYS A 98 15.06 -16.81 -8.42
CA LYS A 98 14.73 -17.40 -9.73
C LYS A 98 15.06 -18.87 -9.77
N ASP A 99 16.29 -19.23 -9.40
CA ASP A 99 16.76 -20.62 -9.40
C ASP A 99 15.92 -21.50 -8.45
N ALA A 100 15.55 -20.95 -7.28
CA ALA A 100 14.69 -21.64 -6.32
C ALA A 100 13.28 -21.89 -6.88
N ILE A 101 12.68 -20.88 -7.52
CA ILE A 101 11.35 -21.01 -8.16
C ILE A 101 11.42 -22.02 -9.31
N GLU A 102 12.41 -21.91 -10.20
CA GLU A 102 12.55 -22.82 -11.34
C GLU A 102 12.76 -24.28 -10.90
N SER A 103 13.58 -24.50 -9.87
CA SER A 103 13.82 -25.83 -9.32
C SER A 103 12.54 -26.44 -8.73
N HIS A 104 11.80 -25.68 -7.93
CA HIS A 104 10.53 -26.12 -7.36
C HIS A 104 9.48 -26.41 -8.45
N MET A 105 9.41 -25.56 -9.45
CA MET A 105 8.48 -25.75 -10.56
C MET A 105 8.84 -26.97 -11.42
N LYS A 106 10.13 -27.30 -11.57
CA LYS A 106 10.53 -28.56 -12.24
C LYS A 106 10.01 -29.79 -11.50
N GLU A 107 10.05 -29.80 -10.18
CA GLU A 107 9.49 -30.90 -9.39
C GLU A 107 8.00 -31.02 -9.63
N ILE A 108 7.24 -29.92 -9.53
CA ILE A 108 5.78 -29.91 -9.78
C ILE A 108 5.47 -30.32 -11.23
N HIS A 109 6.24 -29.88 -12.22
CA HIS A 109 6.00 -30.20 -13.62
C HIS A 109 6.20 -31.67 -13.96
N GLN A 110 6.98 -32.41 -13.16
CA GLN A 110 7.11 -33.86 -13.30
C GLN A 110 5.93 -34.64 -12.74
N GLU A 111 5.04 -33.99 -11.96
CA GLU A 111 3.84 -34.63 -11.45
C GLU A 111 2.89 -35.02 -12.59
N LYS A 112 2.19 -36.14 -12.39
CA LYS A 112 1.22 -36.66 -13.34
C LYS A 112 -0.18 -36.15 -13.02
N ILE A 113 -0.82 -35.56 -14.00
CA ILE A 113 -2.26 -35.27 -13.96
C ILE A 113 -2.99 -36.45 -14.56
N THR A 114 -4.01 -36.93 -13.86
CA THR A 114 -4.91 -37.99 -14.38
C THR A 114 -6.16 -37.33 -14.89
N LEU A 115 -6.47 -37.58 -16.16
CA LEU A 115 -7.70 -37.16 -16.83
C LEU A 115 -8.69 -38.31 -16.77
N TYR A 116 -9.90 -38.04 -16.33
CA TYR A 116 -11.02 -38.97 -16.29
C TYR A 116 -12.07 -38.53 -17.32
N VAL A 117 -12.49 -39.48 -18.15
CA VAL A 117 -13.61 -39.28 -19.07
C VAL A 117 -14.43 -40.55 -18.97
N ASP A 118 -15.63 -40.47 -18.40
CA ASP A 118 -16.46 -41.59 -18.02
C ASP A 118 -15.67 -42.61 -17.15
N ASP A 119 -15.58 -43.86 -17.53
CA ASP A 119 -14.85 -44.91 -16.83
C ASP A 119 -13.36 -45.04 -17.28
N GLU A 120 -12.98 -44.28 -18.30
CA GLU A 120 -11.63 -44.30 -18.85
C GLU A 120 -10.74 -43.27 -18.19
N ARG A 121 -9.45 -43.61 -18.01
CA ARG A 121 -8.43 -42.72 -17.45
C ARG A 121 -7.20 -42.65 -18.32
N SER A 122 -6.64 -41.44 -18.42
CA SER A 122 -5.36 -41.19 -19.04
C SER A 122 -4.53 -40.29 -18.15
N SER A 123 -3.24 -40.44 -18.19
CA SER A 123 -2.33 -39.59 -17.42
C SER A 123 -1.29 -38.92 -18.32
N ALA A 124 -1.00 -37.64 -17.99
CA ALA A 124 0.04 -36.86 -18.65
C ALA A 124 0.83 -36.11 -17.60
N LYS A 125 2.12 -35.86 -17.86
CA LYS A 125 2.91 -34.96 -17.01
C LYS A 125 2.51 -33.51 -17.30
N ILE A 126 2.55 -32.64 -16.29
CA ILE A 126 2.28 -31.20 -16.44
C ILE A 126 3.26 -30.59 -17.47
N GLU A 127 4.52 -31.02 -17.46
CA GLU A 127 5.52 -30.57 -18.43
C GLU A 127 5.13 -30.89 -19.89
N ASP A 128 4.58 -32.07 -20.13
CA ASP A 128 4.11 -32.49 -21.46
C ASP A 128 2.96 -31.61 -21.97
N LEU A 129 2.17 -31.03 -21.07
CA LEU A 129 1.08 -30.11 -21.41
C LEU A 129 1.58 -28.70 -21.81
N GLY A 130 2.90 -28.45 -21.78
CA GLY A 130 3.48 -27.19 -22.25
C GLY A 130 3.32 -26.02 -21.28
N ALA A 131 3.04 -26.29 -20.01
CA ALA A 131 3.07 -25.28 -18.97
C ALA A 131 4.50 -24.97 -18.55
N PHE A 132 4.81 -23.69 -18.34
CA PHE A 132 6.10 -23.25 -17.82
C PHE A 132 5.92 -22.05 -16.88
N ALA A 133 6.82 -21.92 -15.91
CA ALA A 133 6.81 -20.81 -14.96
C ALA A 133 7.46 -19.56 -15.56
N GLU A 134 6.86 -18.39 -15.32
CA GLU A 134 7.50 -17.10 -15.55
C GLU A 134 8.22 -16.65 -14.28
N ALA A 135 9.32 -17.32 -13.93
CA ALA A 135 10.07 -17.05 -12.71
C ALA A 135 10.56 -15.61 -12.65
N ASP A 136 11.00 -15.03 -13.77
CA ASP A 136 11.45 -13.64 -13.84
C ASP A 136 10.38 -12.66 -13.37
N LYS A 137 9.14 -12.82 -13.87
CA LYS A 137 8.02 -11.96 -13.48
C LYS A 137 7.66 -12.09 -12.00
N THR A 138 7.66 -13.32 -11.50
CA THR A 138 7.41 -13.59 -10.08
C THR A 138 8.48 -12.95 -9.19
N VAL A 139 9.75 -13.07 -9.58
CA VAL A 139 10.88 -12.47 -8.88
C VAL A 139 10.84 -10.95 -8.92
N GLU A 140 10.48 -10.35 -10.06
CA GLU A 140 10.34 -8.89 -10.17
C GLU A 140 9.26 -8.36 -9.25
N GLU A 141 8.11 -9.03 -9.18
CA GLU A 141 7.03 -8.65 -8.26
C GLU A 141 7.47 -8.79 -6.80
N ALA A 142 8.12 -9.90 -6.45
CA ALA A 142 8.67 -10.10 -5.11
C ALA A 142 9.72 -9.04 -4.74
N TYR A 143 10.55 -8.64 -5.70
CA TYR A 143 11.58 -7.63 -5.51
C TYR A 143 11.01 -6.20 -5.43
N ALA A 144 9.88 -5.94 -6.06
CA ALA A 144 9.20 -4.65 -6.03
C ALA A 144 8.59 -4.35 -4.64
N LEU A 145 8.31 -5.37 -3.83
CA LEU A 145 7.82 -5.19 -2.45
C LEU A 145 8.81 -4.36 -1.62
N GLY A 146 8.31 -3.35 -0.96
CA GLY A 146 9.09 -2.39 -0.19
C GLY A 146 9.91 -1.39 -1.03
N ARG A 147 9.90 -1.49 -2.38
CA ARG A 147 10.64 -0.60 -3.28
C ARG A 147 9.75 0.26 -4.16
N SER A 148 8.57 -0.21 -4.50
CA SER A 148 7.61 0.48 -5.36
C SER A 148 6.51 1.17 -4.56
N GLY A 149 5.88 2.21 -5.14
CA GLY A 149 4.77 2.93 -4.53
C GLY A 149 5.17 4.03 -3.55
N SER A 150 4.19 4.51 -2.77
CA SER A 150 4.35 5.55 -1.76
C SER A 150 5.19 5.06 -0.57
N ILE A 151 5.71 5.99 0.24
CA ILE A 151 6.45 5.63 1.46
C ILE A 151 5.61 4.81 2.44
N PHE A 152 4.31 5.07 2.50
CA PHE A 152 3.38 4.31 3.34
C PHE A 152 3.20 2.89 2.83
N THR A 153 3.07 2.70 1.50
CA THR A 153 3.01 1.37 0.87
C THR A 153 4.29 0.58 1.15
N LYS A 154 5.44 1.18 0.87
CA LYS A 154 6.76 0.57 1.13
C LYS A 154 6.94 0.16 2.59
N TYR A 155 6.50 1.03 3.51
CA TYR A 155 6.57 0.74 4.95
C TYR A 155 5.60 -0.38 5.35
N SER A 156 4.39 -0.41 4.77
CA SER A 156 3.42 -1.49 4.98
C SER A 156 4.00 -2.84 4.55
N ASP A 157 4.58 -2.90 3.34
CA ASP A 157 5.22 -4.10 2.82
C ASP A 157 6.34 -4.61 3.75
N VAL A 158 7.20 -3.70 4.22
CA VAL A 158 8.30 -4.07 5.15
C VAL A 158 7.79 -4.49 6.53
N LYS A 159 6.68 -3.90 7.00
CA LYS A 159 6.07 -4.21 8.29
C LYS A 159 5.35 -5.55 8.27
N GLU A 160 4.74 -5.91 7.16
CA GLU A 160 4.06 -7.18 6.99
C GLU A 160 5.05 -8.33 7.03
N LYS A 161 4.78 -9.32 7.87
CA LYS A 161 5.71 -10.43 8.12
C LYS A 161 5.59 -11.56 7.12
N LYS A 162 4.53 -11.61 6.34
CA LYS A 162 4.24 -12.73 5.42
C LYS A 162 3.59 -12.19 4.15
N HIS A 163 4.30 -12.32 3.05
CA HIS A 163 3.80 -12.06 1.71
C HIS A 163 3.72 -13.38 0.95
N LYS A 164 2.54 -13.72 0.48
CA LYS A 164 2.33 -14.88 -0.37
C LYS A 164 2.10 -14.41 -1.80
N LEU A 165 3.00 -14.74 -2.69
CA LEU A 165 2.91 -14.44 -4.10
C LEU A 165 2.58 -15.71 -4.88
N PRO A 166 1.75 -15.62 -5.93
CA PRO A 166 1.57 -16.72 -6.87
C PRO A 166 2.80 -16.83 -7.77
N VAL A 167 3.10 -18.02 -8.25
CA VAL A 167 4.04 -18.20 -9.37
C VAL A 167 3.28 -17.95 -10.67
N TYR A 168 3.73 -16.97 -11.44
CA TYR A 168 3.19 -16.73 -12.78
C TYR A 168 3.52 -17.87 -13.71
N ARG A 169 2.52 -18.33 -14.44
CA ARG A 169 2.64 -19.44 -15.39
C ARG A 169 2.16 -19.02 -16.76
N LYS A 170 2.86 -19.51 -17.77
CA LYS A 170 2.39 -19.47 -19.15
C LYS A 170 2.27 -20.87 -19.70
N TYR A 171 1.49 -21.03 -20.74
CA TYR A 171 1.40 -22.28 -21.48
C TYR A 171 1.46 -22.01 -22.98
N ASP A 172 2.09 -22.92 -23.69
CA ASP A 172 2.09 -22.93 -25.14
C ASP A 172 0.79 -23.62 -25.61
N LYS A 173 -0.14 -22.83 -26.15
CA LYS A 173 -1.46 -23.31 -26.60
C LYS A 173 -1.35 -24.42 -27.64
N ALA A 174 -0.46 -24.30 -28.61
CA ALA A 174 -0.28 -25.29 -29.68
C ALA A 174 0.27 -26.62 -29.12
N LYS A 175 1.27 -26.53 -28.24
CA LYS A 175 1.82 -27.68 -27.54
C LYS A 175 0.79 -28.33 -26.63
N PHE A 176 0.02 -27.54 -25.90
CA PHE A 176 -1.05 -27.99 -25.03
C PHE A 176 -2.11 -28.77 -25.81
N GLU A 177 -2.70 -28.18 -26.87
CA GLU A 177 -3.73 -28.82 -27.70
C GLU A 177 -3.22 -30.13 -28.32
N LYS A 178 -1.98 -30.13 -28.84
CA LYS A 178 -1.37 -31.33 -29.43
C LYS A 178 -1.23 -32.44 -28.39
N ASN A 179 -0.74 -32.12 -27.22
CA ASN A 179 -0.44 -33.10 -26.18
C ASN A 179 -1.70 -33.60 -25.46
N VAL A 180 -2.71 -32.72 -25.26
CA VAL A 180 -4.01 -33.14 -24.78
C VAL A 180 -4.69 -34.11 -25.77
N LYS A 181 -4.72 -33.78 -27.07
CA LYS A 181 -5.20 -34.69 -28.10
C LYS A 181 -4.49 -36.07 -28.09
N LYS A 182 -3.18 -36.05 -27.88
CA LYS A 182 -2.40 -37.29 -27.76
C LYS A 182 -2.75 -38.08 -26.50
N ALA A 183 -2.89 -37.40 -25.36
CA ALA A 183 -3.25 -38.03 -24.09
C ALA A 183 -4.67 -38.57 -24.07
N THR A 184 -5.60 -37.89 -24.73
CA THR A 184 -7.03 -38.28 -24.79
C THR A 184 -7.38 -39.19 -25.97
N LYS A 185 -6.47 -39.45 -26.90
CA LYS A 185 -6.71 -40.25 -28.12
C LYS A 185 -7.30 -41.65 -27.85
N LYS A 186 -6.94 -42.23 -26.71
CA LYS A 186 -7.47 -43.55 -26.32
C LYS A 186 -8.84 -43.48 -25.65
N ILE A 187 -9.22 -42.31 -25.12
CA ILE A 187 -10.43 -42.08 -24.34
C ILE A 187 -11.55 -41.54 -25.24
N VAL A 188 -11.17 -40.66 -26.20
CA VAL A 188 -12.15 -40.06 -27.13
C VAL A 188 -12.38 -41.02 -28.29
N SER A 189 -13.50 -41.70 -28.28
CA SER A 189 -14.00 -42.45 -29.45
C SER A 189 -14.63 -41.47 -30.46
N GLU A 190 -14.26 -41.58 -31.73
CA GLU A 190 -14.96 -40.84 -32.78
C GLU A 190 -16.44 -41.24 -32.81
N PRO A 191 -17.37 -40.30 -32.98
CA PRO A 191 -18.76 -40.61 -33.07
C PRO A 191 -19.03 -41.55 -34.29
N ARG A 192 -19.49 -42.75 -34.02
CA ARG A 192 -19.87 -43.66 -35.07
C ARG A 192 -21.31 -43.31 -35.50
N ASN A 193 -21.48 -43.09 -36.79
CA ASN A 193 -22.82 -42.92 -37.34
C ASN A 193 -23.69 -44.13 -36.99
N ALA A 194 -24.83 -43.89 -36.37
CA ALA A 194 -25.81 -44.91 -36.12
C ALA A 194 -26.32 -45.44 -37.47
N SER A 195 -25.99 -46.69 -37.80
CA SER A 195 -26.62 -47.36 -38.95
C SER A 195 -27.83 -48.17 -38.48
N VAL A 196 -29.02 -47.82 -38.93
CA VAL A 196 -30.22 -48.63 -38.71
C VAL A 196 -30.23 -49.71 -39.76
N LYS A 197 -30.04 -50.98 -39.35
CA LYS A 197 -30.37 -52.13 -40.20
C LYS A 197 -31.87 -52.28 -40.19
N ARG A 198 -32.50 -52.16 -41.36
CA ARG A 198 -33.87 -52.60 -41.61
C ARG A 198 -33.90 -54.10 -41.76
#